data_bb57808a26afbe04f97ccb93ff1c0365
#
_entry.id   bb57808a26afbe04f97ccb93ff1c0365
#
_cell.length_a   1.000
_cell.length_b   1.000
_cell.length_c   1.000
_cell.angle_alpha   90.00
_cell.angle_beta   90.00
_cell.angle_gamma   90.00
#
_symmetry.space_group_name_H-M   'P 1'
#
loop_
_entity.id
_entity.type
_entity.pdbx_description
1 polymer ?
#
loop_
_entity_poly.entity_id
_entity_poly.type
_entity_poly.pdbx_seq_one_letter_code
_entity_poly.pdbx_strand_id
1 'polypeptide(L)'
;MLITKWGKALDKNHPLCEYPRPQFVRDSYISLNGMWKCAFYNKPDCEDEKFRYDICVPFSPEAYLSGVHRTLEPGEYLIYKRNFVIPKGFNKGRVFINFGAVDQIATVFINGNNVGTHKGGYTSFKFEITDYVTDGENEIKVSCLDFSDVNAFSRGKQKTKRGGIWYTCQSGIWQSVWLESTPKIYLEKVKITPNYDESSVSFKYFGCDDVEVSIYDGDSLIAKTKDTTVSIPDFKSWSPESPFLYDVVFSACGEEIKSYFGMRKFSVGNDGKGVKRLFLNNKPYFHNGVLDQGYYPDGLLTPPANDAMKYDVEYVKSAGFNMIRKHIKVEPLLWYHYCDVNGIIVWQDMINGGGKYGLEISVIPFLNITLNDNNYSTFKRTDKEGRLLYYQELEEIVDSLYNCPCIALWTLFNEGWGQFDSAKAYDLIKSLDDTRIVDSSSGWHDMGKSDVISKHIYFTPIKVKSGDKPYVLSEFGGLGFKIKGHTFNDKMFGYKVFFSFNSLTKAYKRLFEKTIIPQIKDGLSATVYTQITDVEDELNGLLTYDREIQKVDFDTLKKIYERVKLND
;
A
#
# COMPACT_ATOMS: atom_id res chain seq x y z
N MET A 1 -12.55 17.91 16.73
CA MET A 1 -12.06 16.75 15.97
C MET A 1 -11.87 17.19 14.52
N LEU A 2 -10.79 16.76 13.88
CA LEU A 2 -10.48 17.09 12.50
C LEU A 2 -11.20 16.10 11.57
N ILE A 3 -11.96 16.60 10.60
CA ILE A 3 -12.77 15.79 9.66
C ILE A 3 -12.51 16.31 8.26
N THR A 4 -12.21 15.41 7.33
CA THR A 4 -12.00 15.74 5.91
C THR A 4 -13.31 16.16 5.22
N LYS A 5 -13.20 16.84 4.07
CA LYS A 5 -14.38 17.16 3.25
C LYS A 5 -15.15 15.90 2.81
N TRP A 6 -14.44 14.81 2.56
CA TRP A 6 -15.05 13.53 2.17
C TRP A 6 -15.75 12.85 3.35
N GLY A 7 -15.16 12.89 4.55
CA GLY A 7 -15.80 12.36 5.76
C GLY A 7 -17.07 13.12 6.13
N LYS A 8 -17.12 14.45 5.87
CA LYS A 8 -18.35 15.26 6.03
C LYS A 8 -19.47 14.84 5.06
N ALA A 9 -19.10 14.31 3.89
CA ALA A 9 -20.03 13.91 2.81
C ALA A 9 -20.33 12.41 2.79
N LEU A 10 -19.81 11.63 3.77
CA LEU A 10 -19.93 10.17 3.79
C LEU A 10 -21.40 9.70 3.85
N ASP A 11 -21.82 8.91 2.87
CA ASP A 11 -23.03 8.07 2.99
C ASP A 11 -22.67 6.76 3.73
N LYS A 12 -23.10 6.64 4.99
CA LYS A 12 -22.82 5.48 5.83
C LYS A 12 -23.51 4.19 5.35
N ASN A 13 -24.50 4.29 4.47
CA ASN A 13 -25.17 3.10 3.93
C ASN A 13 -24.39 2.50 2.75
N HIS A 14 -23.64 3.34 2.02
CA HIS A 14 -22.91 2.93 0.82
C HIS A 14 -21.46 3.47 0.80
N PRO A 15 -20.64 3.25 1.87
CA PRO A 15 -19.26 3.71 1.88
C PRO A 15 -18.38 2.83 0.99
N LEU A 16 -17.52 3.41 0.17
CA LEU A 16 -16.51 2.69 -0.62
C LEU A 16 -17.11 1.50 -1.42
N CYS A 17 -18.21 1.71 -2.14
CA CYS A 17 -18.97 0.66 -2.82
C CYS A 17 -18.48 0.33 -4.22
N GLU A 18 -17.46 1.02 -4.74
CA GLU A 18 -16.88 0.73 -6.05
C GLU A 18 -16.23 -0.65 -6.05
N TYR A 19 -16.18 -1.29 -7.24
CA TYR A 19 -15.58 -2.61 -7.37
C TYR A 19 -14.11 -2.59 -6.94
N PRO A 20 -13.68 -3.40 -5.97
CA PRO A 20 -12.39 -3.21 -5.31
C PRO A 20 -11.18 -3.76 -6.07
N ARG A 21 -11.38 -4.56 -7.14
CA ARG A 21 -10.30 -5.23 -7.90
C ARG A 21 -10.26 -4.79 -9.37
N PRO A 22 -9.78 -3.56 -9.69
CA PRO A 22 -9.86 -3.00 -11.05
C PRO A 22 -9.09 -3.80 -12.11
N GLN A 23 -8.12 -4.63 -11.71
CA GLN A 23 -7.36 -5.51 -12.61
C GLN A 23 -7.92 -6.93 -12.72
N PHE A 24 -9.10 -7.19 -12.14
CA PHE A 24 -9.75 -8.50 -12.21
C PHE A 24 -11.26 -8.38 -11.99
N VAL A 25 -11.94 -7.63 -12.88
CA VAL A 25 -13.34 -7.23 -12.73
C VAL A 25 -14.27 -8.31 -13.20
N ARG A 26 -15.16 -8.75 -12.30
CA ARG A 26 -16.28 -9.66 -12.57
C ARG A 26 -17.61 -8.92 -12.53
N ASP A 27 -18.60 -9.41 -13.26
CA ASP A 27 -19.97 -8.87 -13.25
C ASP A 27 -20.75 -9.22 -11.98
N SER A 28 -20.36 -10.31 -11.31
CA SER A 28 -21.01 -10.78 -10.08
C SER A 28 -20.39 -10.10 -8.86
N TYR A 29 -20.99 -9.01 -8.39
CA TYR A 29 -20.50 -8.23 -7.26
C TYR A 29 -21.64 -7.73 -6.38
N ILE A 30 -21.51 -7.92 -5.06
CA ILE A 30 -22.39 -7.30 -4.05
C ILE A 30 -21.51 -6.73 -2.94
N SER A 31 -21.54 -5.42 -2.73
CA SER A 31 -20.87 -4.80 -1.60
C SER A 31 -21.57 -5.12 -0.29
N LEU A 32 -20.80 -5.50 0.73
CA LEU A 32 -21.25 -5.64 2.10
C LEU A 32 -20.74 -4.51 3.00
N ASN A 33 -20.17 -3.44 2.43
CA ASN A 33 -19.87 -2.23 3.18
C ASN A 33 -21.16 -1.55 3.67
N GLY A 34 -21.05 -0.72 4.71
CA GLY A 34 -22.18 0.00 5.29
C GLY A 34 -22.41 -0.34 6.76
N MET A 35 -23.65 -0.26 7.20
CA MET A 35 -23.96 -0.43 8.63
C MET A 35 -23.99 -1.91 9.04
N TRP A 36 -23.22 -2.24 10.06
CA TRP A 36 -23.18 -3.52 10.75
C TRP A 36 -23.47 -3.31 12.23
N LYS A 37 -23.76 -4.40 12.95
CA LYS A 37 -23.75 -4.43 14.42
C LYS A 37 -22.40 -4.91 14.91
N CYS A 38 -21.92 -4.38 16.05
CA CYS A 38 -20.72 -4.94 16.69
C CYS A 38 -20.81 -4.97 18.22
N ALA A 39 -19.93 -5.80 18.80
CA ALA A 39 -19.77 -5.96 20.24
C ALA A 39 -18.31 -6.31 20.57
N PHE A 40 -17.93 -6.09 21.82
CA PHE A 40 -16.59 -6.31 22.36
C PHE A 40 -16.66 -7.33 23.49
N TYR A 41 -15.80 -8.34 23.45
CA TYR A 41 -15.80 -9.44 24.41
C TYR A 41 -14.38 -9.89 24.76
N ASN A 42 -14.21 -10.44 25.96
CA ASN A 42 -12.94 -11.04 26.39
C ASN A 42 -12.80 -12.53 26.02
N LYS A 43 -13.78 -13.09 25.27
CA LYS A 43 -13.83 -14.49 24.84
C LYS A 43 -14.38 -14.56 23.42
N PRO A 44 -13.95 -15.58 22.61
CA PRO A 44 -14.40 -15.72 21.22
C PRO A 44 -15.88 -16.06 21.06
N ASP A 45 -16.46 -16.76 22.05
CA ASP A 45 -17.84 -17.23 22.04
C ASP A 45 -18.57 -16.74 23.29
N CYS A 46 -19.61 -15.94 23.09
CA CYS A 46 -20.54 -15.55 24.15
C CYS A 46 -21.93 -16.09 23.81
N GLU A 47 -22.49 -16.97 24.65
CA GLU A 47 -23.84 -17.54 24.46
C GLU A 47 -24.93 -16.45 24.40
N ASP A 48 -24.70 -15.30 25.06
CA ASP A 48 -25.58 -14.13 25.08
C ASP A 48 -24.95 -12.93 24.35
N GLU A 49 -24.64 -13.06 23.06
CA GLU A 49 -24.07 -11.97 22.26
C GLU A 49 -25.02 -10.76 22.21
N LYS A 50 -24.67 -9.68 22.92
CA LYS A 50 -25.41 -8.40 22.89
C LYS A 50 -24.66 -7.40 22.03
N PHE A 51 -25.12 -7.23 20.80
CA PHE A 51 -24.60 -6.20 19.88
C PHE A 51 -25.08 -4.83 20.31
N ARG A 52 -24.18 -4.04 20.90
CA ARG A 52 -24.50 -2.74 21.51
C ARG A 52 -24.22 -1.56 20.61
N TYR A 53 -23.43 -1.75 19.56
CA TYR A 53 -22.99 -0.67 18.69
C TYR A 53 -23.43 -0.91 17.25
N ASP A 54 -23.76 0.18 16.57
CA ASP A 54 -23.83 0.25 15.13
C ASP A 54 -22.47 0.74 14.62
N ILE A 55 -21.87 0.02 13.67
CA ILE A 55 -20.57 0.34 13.10
C ILE A 55 -20.65 0.48 11.57
N CYS A 56 -20.07 1.54 11.04
CA CYS A 56 -19.95 1.74 9.59
C CYS A 56 -18.71 1.00 9.06
N VAL A 57 -18.88 -0.18 8.46
CA VAL A 57 -17.82 -0.95 7.80
C VAL A 57 -17.54 -0.31 6.43
N PRO A 58 -16.25 -0.10 6.04
CA PRO A 58 -15.05 -0.70 6.61
C PRO A 58 -14.25 0.20 7.57
N PHE A 59 -14.86 1.09 8.33
CA PHE A 59 -14.11 1.89 9.29
C PHE A 59 -13.90 1.12 10.59
N SER A 60 -12.65 1.09 11.06
CA SER A 60 -12.28 0.48 12.34
C SER A 60 -12.99 1.17 13.52
N PRO A 61 -13.25 0.49 14.66
CA PRO A 61 -13.98 1.08 15.78
C PRO A 61 -13.30 2.31 16.39
N GLU A 62 -11.99 2.46 16.22
CA GLU A 62 -11.19 3.62 16.63
C GLU A 62 -11.42 4.83 15.74
N ALA A 63 -11.75 4.62 14.45
CA ALA A 63 -11.97 5.68 13.49
C ALA A 63 -13.26 6.47 13.78
N TYR A 64 -13.22 7.79 13.58
CA TYR A 64 -14.40 8.64 13.79
C TYR A 64 -15.58 8.24 12.89
N LEU A 65 -15.30 7.90 11.64
CA LEU A 65 -16.35 7.56 10.66
C LEU A 65 -17.06 6.24 10.96
N SER A 66 -16.47 5.37 11.81
CA SER A 66 -17.13 4.14 12.26
C SER A 66 -18.41 4.40 13.07
N GLY A 67 -18.44 5.50 13.84
CA GLY A 67 -19.51 5.82 14.80
C GLY A 67 -19.37 5.15 16.16
N VAL A 68 -18.35 4.32 16.39
CA VAL A 68 -18.13 3.57 17.66
C VAL A 68 -17.21 4.35 18.61
N HIS A 69 -16.10 4.86 18.12
CA HIS A 69 -15.10 5.65 18.85
C HIS A 69 -14.52 4.91 20.08
N ARG A 70 -14.24 3.63 19.91
CA ARG A 70 -13.67 2.80 20.98
C ARG A 70 -12.40 2.09 20.50
N THR A 71 -11.33 2.19 21.26
CA THR A 71 -10.10 1.38 21.04
C THR A 71 -10.33 -0.04 21.54
N LEU A 72 -9.92 -1.02 20.74
CA LEU A 72 -9.87 -2.41 21.14
C LEU A 72 -8.67 -2.63 22.07
N GLU A 73 -8.90 -3.27 23.22
CA GLU A 73 -7.80 -3.64 24.10
C GLU A 73 -7.07 -4.88 23.55
N PRO A 74 -5.73 -4.96 23.69
CA PRO A 74 -4.97 -6.10 23.18
C PRO A 74 -5.49 -7.44 23.74
N GLY A 75 -5.89 -8.34 22.83
CA GLY A 75 -6.48 -9.64 23.19
C GLY A 75 -7.99 -9.63 23.42
N GLU A 76 -8.64 -8.49 23.26
CA GLU A 76 -10.10 -8.39 23.23
C GLU A 76 -10.62 -8.83 21.84
N TYR A 77 -11.81 -9.41 21.80
CA TYR A 77 -12.50 -9.80 20.57
C TYR A 77 -13.49 -8.71 20.15
N LEU A 78 -13.41 -8.28 18.90
CA LEU A 78 -14.41 -7.45 18.24
C LEU A 78 -15.24 -8.34 17.33
N ILE A 79 -16.52 -8.48 17.65
CA ILE A 79 -17.45 -9.32 16.90
C ILE A 79 -18.37 -8.42 16.08
N TYR A 80 -18.39 -8.65 14.77
CA TYR A 80 -19.28 -8.00 13.82
C TYR A 80 -20.40 -8.94 13.41
N LYS A 81 -21.58 -8.38 13.10
CA LYS A 81 -22.75 -9.12 12.62
C LYS A 81 -23.53 -8.29 11.60
N ARG A 82 -23.98 -8.93 10.51
CA ARG A 82 -24.86 -8.34 9.51
C ARG A 82 -25.72 -9.39 8.83
N ASN A 83 -26.98 -9.03 8.55
CA ASN A 83 -27.79 -9.78 7.60
C ASN A 83 -27.54 -9.23 6.18
N PHE A 84 -27.54 -10.12 5.19
CA PHE A 84 -27.39 -9.77 3.78
C PHE A 84 -28.28 -10.68 2.91
N VAL A 85 -28.58 -10.19 1.71
CA VAL A 85 -29.45 -10.90 0.77
C VAL A 85 -28.64 -11.36 -0.44
N ILE A 86 -28.77 -12.62 -0.80
CA ILE A 86 -28.30 -13.14 -2.09
C ILE A 86 -29.49 -13.13 -3.06
N PRO A 87 -29.46 -12.29 -4.12
CA PRO A 87 -30.51 -12.28 -5.13
C PRO A 87 -30.60 -13.61 -5.87
N LYS A 88 -31.82 -14.00 -6.24
CA LYS A 88 -32.04 -15.20 -7.06
C LYS A 88 -31.22 -15.13 -8.36
N GLY A 89 -30.46 -16.18 -8.64
CA GLY A 89 -29.59 -16.25 -9.82
C GLY A 89 -28.22 -15.60 -9.67
N PHE A 90 -27.89 -15.05 -8.50
CA PHE A 90 -26.53 -14.55 -8.23
C PHE A 90 -25.51 -15.69 -8.19
N ASN A 91 -25.86 -16.84 -7.59
CA ASN A 91 -25.00 -18.02 -7.53
C ASN A 91 -24.88 -18.67 -8.92
N LYS A 92 -23.72 -18.52 -9.57
CA LYS A 92 -23.35 -19.10 -10.87
C LYS A 92 -22.69 -20.47 -10.75
N GLY A 93 -22.49 -20.97 -9.52
CA GLY A 93 -21.83 -22.26 -9.23
C GLY A 93 -21.01 -22.26 -7.95
N ARG A 94 -20.32 -21.16 -7.66
CA ARG A 94 -19.62 -20.89 -6.38
C ARG A 94 -19.91 -19.47 -5.92
N VAL A 95 -19.97 -19.27 -4.61
CA VAL A 95 -20.09 -17.95 -3.96
C VAL A 95 -18.92 -17.76 -3.01
N PHE A 96 -18.28 -16.61 -3.11
CA PHE A 96 -17.15 -16.21 -2.25
C PHE A 96 -17.49 -14.97 -1.45
N ILE A 97 -17.11 -14.98 -0.16
CA ILE A 97 -16.98 -13.78 0.63
C ILE A 97 -15.52 -13.32 0.60
N ASN A 98 -15.31 -12.03 0.28
CA ASN A 98 -14.00 -11.44 0.14
C ASN A 98 -13.83 -10.30 1.16
N PHE A 99 -12.60 -10.16 1.67
CA PHE A 99 -12.18 -9.07 2.56
C PHE A 99 -10.92 -8.42 1.99
N GLY A 100 -10.92 -7.10 1.91
CA GLY A 100 -9.73 -6.36 1.50
C GLY A 100 -8.64 -6.41 2.58
N ALA A 101 -9.00 -6.21 3.84
CA ALA A 101 -8.12 -6.42 5.00
C ALA A 101 -8.92 -6.42 6.30
N VAL A 102 -8.46 -7.22 7.28
CA VAL A 102 -9.01 -7.27 8.65
C VAL A 102 -7.84 -7.40 9.64
N ASP A 103 -7.68 -6.45 10.54
CA ASP A 103 -6.63 -6.46 11.56
C ASP A 103 -7.15 -7.10 12.84
N GLN A 104 -6.55 -8.16 13.38
CA GLN A 104 -5.31 -8.83 13.00
C GLN A 104 -5.55 -10.32 12.68
N ILE A 105 -6.52 -10.98 13.36
CA ILE A 105 -6.93 -12.37 13.19
C ILE A 105 -8.44 -12.39 13.01
N ALA A 106 -8.92 -12.82 11.84
CA ALA A 106 -10.34 -12.82 11.50
C ALA A 106 -10.87 -14.26 11.36
N THR A 107 -11.89 -14.62 12.13
CA THR A 107 -12.66 -15.85 11.95
C THR A 107 -14.05 -15.50 11.44
N VAL A 108 -14.45 -16.10 10.32
CA VAL A 108 -15.68 -15.77 9.62
C VAL A 108 -16.70 -16.91 9.75
N PHE A 109 -17.94 -16.53 10.01
CA PHE A 109 -19.07 -17.44 10.11
C PHE A 109 -20.19 -16.99 9.17
N ILE A 110 -20.80 -17.96 8.47
CA ILE A 110 -21.97 -17.75 7.63
C ILE A 110 -23.09 -18.65 8.14
N ASN A 111 -24.24 -18.05 8.45
CA ASN A 111 -25.40 -18.77 8.99
C ASN A 111 -25.01 -19.69 10.18
N GLY A 112 -24.12 -19.21 11.05
CA GLY A 112 -23.61 -19.92 12.24
C GLY A 112 -22.47 -20.92 11.95
N ASN A 113 -22.12 -21.22 10.69
CA ASN A 113 -21.04 -22.14 10.34
C ASN A 113 -19.71 -21.39 10.19
N ASN A 114 -18.65 -21.90 10.80
CA ASN A 114 -17.29 -21.39 10.61
C ASN A 114 -16.80 -21.73 9.19
N VAL A 115 -16.48 -20.71 8.39
CA VAL A 115 -16.03 -20.88 7.01
C VAL A 115 -14.52 -20.67 6.85
N GLY A 116 -13.83 -20.15 7.89
CA GLY A 116 -12.37 -20.05 7.88
C GLY A 116 -11.84 -18.98 8.83
N THR A 117 -10.52 -19.00 8.97
CA THR A 117 -9.74 -18.01 9.76
C THR A 117 -8.57 -17.51 8.93
N HIS A 118 -8.34 -16.20 8.95
CA HIS A 118 -7.19 -15.53 8.35
C HIS A 118 -6.35 -14.85 9.43
N LYS A 119 -5.02 -14.87 9.27
CA LYS A 119 -4.05 -14.16 10.12
C LYS A 119 -3.26 -13.19 9.26
N GLY A 120 -3.09 -11.97 9.72
CA GLY A 120 -2.42 -10.87 9.02
C GLY A 120 -3.38 -9.70 8.82
N GLY A 121 -2.91 -8.48 9.14
CA GLY A 121 -3.77 -7.29 9.17
C GLY A 121 -3.84 -6.52 7.85
N TYR A 122 -3.03 -6.86 6.84
CA TYR A 122 -2.79 -6.00 5.68
C TYR A 122 -3.00 -6.68 4.33
N THR A 123 -3.34 -7.96 4.31
CA THR A 123 -3.54 -8.74 3.09
C THR A 123 -5.00 -9.10 2.88
N SER A 124 -5.41 -9.19 1.61
CA SER A 124 -6.75 -9.59 1.24
C SER A 124 -6.92 -11.11 1.30
N PHE A 125 -8.12 -11.56 1.66
CA PHE A 125 -8.46 -12.97 1.70
C PHE A 125 -9.91 -13.23 1.29
N LYS A 126 -10.21 -14.48 0.94
CA LYS A 126 -11.56 -14.92 0.58
C LYS A 126 -11.86 -16.30 1.16
N PHE A 127 -13.13 -16.57 1.41
CA PHE A 127 -13.64 -17.91 1.72
C PHE A 127 -14.75 -18.29 0.76
N GLU A 128 -14.78 -19.54 0.33
CA GLU A 128 -15.93 -20.08 -0.38
C GLU A 128 -17.06 -20.35 0.60
N ILE A 129 -18.24 -19.83 0.27
CA ILE A 129 -19.42 -19.93 1.13
C ILE A 129 -20.61 -20.60 0.44
N THR A 130 -20.40 -21.25 -0.69
CA THR A 130 -21.44 -21.84 -1.55
C THR A 130 -22.40 -22.74 -0.79
N ASP A 131 -21.87 -23.64 0.06
CA ASP A 131 -22.66 -24.62 0.82
C ASP A 131 -23.29 -24.05 2.09
N TYR A 132 -22.98 -22.79 2.43
CA TYR A 132 -23.41 -22.15 3.68
C TYR A 132 -24.46 -21.07 3.46
N VAL A 133 -24.76 -20.71 2.21
CA VAL A 133 -25.72 -19.65 1.86
C VAL A 133 -26.94 -20.18 1.15
N THR A 134 -28.03 -19.44 1.25
CA THR A 134 -29.28 -19.69 0.53
C THR A 134 -29.67 -18.47 -0.30
N ASP A 135 -30.50 -18.67 -1.34
CA ASP A 135 -31.18 -17.55 -1.99
C ASP A 135 -32.05 -16.80 -0.93
N GLY A 136 -31.92 -15.47 -0.86
CA GLY A 136 -32.61 -14.67 0.13
C GLY A 136 -31.71 -14.25 1.30
N GLU A 137 -32.27 -14.21 2.51
CA GLU A 137 -31.57 -13.72 3.70
C GLU A 137 -30.53 -14.69 4.22
N ASN A 138 -29.36 -14.16 4.55
CA ASN A 138 -28.25 -14.86 5.18
C ASN A 138 -27.64 -13.96 6.26
N GLU A 139 -26.90 -14.56 7.18
CA GLU A 139 -26.17 -13.87 8.24
C GLU A 139 -24.68 -14.08 8.11
N ILE A 140 -23.91 -13.00 8.23
CA ILE A 140 -22.46 -13.05 8.42
C ILE A 140 -22.11 -12.59 9.83
N LYS A 141 -21.23 -13.34 10.50
CA LYS A 141 -20.54 -12.94 11.73
C LYS A 141 -19.03 -13.01 11.48
N VAL A 142 -18.30 -11.96 11.92
CA VAL A 142 -16.84 -11.91 11.86
C VAL A 142 -16.31 -11.66 13.25
N SER A 143 -15.48 -12.56 13.77
CA SER A 143 -14.78 -12.42 15.05
C SER A 143 -13.35 -12.01 14.79
N CYS A 144 -12.97 -10.81 15.23
CA CYS A 144 -11.64 -10.25 15.10
C CYS A 144 -10.94 -10.25 16.44
N LEU A 145 -9.73 -10.79 16.49
CA LEU A 145 -8.82 -10.72 17.64
C LEU A 145 -7.62 -9.89 17.24
N ASP A 146 -7.30 -8.86 18.01
CA ASP A 146 -6.17 -8.00 17.76
C ASP A 146 -5.34 -7.79 19.03
N PHE A 147 -4.01 -7.80 18.85
CA PHE A 147 -3.02 -7.54 19.89
C PHE A 147 -2.31 -6.21 19.69
N SER A 148 -2.62 -5.47 18.63
CA SER A 148 -1.98 -4.20 18.26
C SER A 148 -0.44 -4.32 18.24
N ASP A 149 0.27 -3.61 19.15
CA ASP A 149 1.72 -3.60 19.23
C ASP A 149 2.32 -4.47 20.36
N VAL A 150 1.52 -5.35 21.00
CA VAL A 150 2.02 -6.20 22.09
C VAL A 150 2.47 -7.59 21.64
N ASN A 151 2.09 -8.05 20.44
CA ASN A 151 2.61 -9.27 19.84
C ASN A 151 3.70 -8.96 18.79
N ALA A 152 4.19 -10.00 18.09
CA ALA A 152 5.26 -9.88 17.08
C ALA A 152 4.73 -9.82 15.63
N PHE A 153 3.42 -9.76 15.42
CA PHE A 153 2.80 -9.75 14.10
C PHE A 153 3.01 -8.39 13.39
N SER A 154 2.71 -8.35 12.12
CA SER A 154 2.78 -7.12 11.33
C SER A 154 1.75 -6.10 11.80
N ARG A 155 2.19 -4.85 12.01
CA ARG A 155 1.33 -3.77 12.54
C ARG A 155 1.59 -2.41 11.93
N GLY A 156 2.62 -2.28 11.09
CA GLY A 156 2.98 -0.99 10.52
C GLY A 156 3.42 0.03 11.58
N LYS A 157 2.94 1.27 11.49
CA LYS A 157 3.23 2.35 12.45
C LYS A 157 2.22 2.46 13.60
N GLN A 158 1.39 1.47 13.77
CA GLN A 158 0.37 1.44 14.81
C GLN A 158 0.98 1.25 16.21
N LYS A 159 0.48 2.00 17.19
CA LYS A 159 0.82 1.83 18.62
C LYS A 159 -0.37 2.15 19.52
N THR A 160 -0.54 1.34 20.58
CA THR A 160 -1.50 1.61 21.65
C THR A 160 -1.17 2.92 22.38
N LYS A 161 0.12 3.22 22.58
CA LYS A 161 0.61 4.52 23.07
C LYS A 161 1.23 5.30 21.92
N ARG A 162 0.38 5.94 21.09
CA ARG A 162 0.80 6.74 19.97
C ARG A 162 1.62 7.98 20.36
N GLY A 163 2.35 8.54 19.41
CA GLY A 163 3.08 9.81 19.54
C GLY A 163 4.31 9.89 18.66
N GLY A 164 4.69 11.09 18.26
CA GLY A 164 5.76 11.33 17.31
C GLY A 164 5.45 10.69 15.96
N ILE A 165 6.28 9.72 15.54
CA ILE A 165 6.15 8.99 14.28
C ILE A 165 5.30 7.71 14.39
N TRP A 166 4.64 7.48 15.52
CA TRP A 166 3.77 6.32 15.77
C TRP A 166 2.34 6.78 15.95
N TYR A 167 1.39 6.12 15.29
CA TYR A 167 0.02 6.59 15.13
C TYR A 167 -0.98 5.71 15.87
N THR A 168 -2.22 6.20 15.96
CA THR A 168 -3.34 5.49 16.57
C THR A 168 -3.49 4.11 15.96
N CYS A 169 -3.55 3.08 16.81
CA CYS A 169 -3.86 1.72 16.37
C CYS A 169 -5.32 1.62 15.93
N GLN A 170 -5.58 0.68 15.07
CA GLN A 170 -6.91 0.31 14.62
C GLN A 170 -7.06 -1.20 14.61
N SER A 171 -8.29 -1.70 14.59
CA SER A 171 -8.61 -3.11 14.71
C SER A 171 -9.77 -3.50 13.80
N GLY A 172 -9.85 -4.80 13.49
CA GLY A 172 -10.98 -5.36 12.76
C GLY A 172 -11.02 -4.99 11.27
N ILE A 173 -12.21 -4.92 10.71
CA ILE A 173 -12.41 -4.69 9.27
C ILE A 173 -12.07 -3.24 8.93
N TRP A 174 -11.05 -3.03 8.05
CA TRP A 174 -10.63 -1.70 7.63
C TRP A 174 -10.53 -1.52 6.10
N GLN A 175 -10.79 -2.58 5.32
CA GLN A 175 -11.00 -2.49 3.87
C GLN A 175 -12.30 -3.22 3.49
N SER A 176 -12.77 -2.99 2.26
CA SER A 176 -14.06 -3.44 1.76
C SER A 176 -14.34 -4.93 1.98
N VAL A 177 -15.61 -5.23 2.22
CA VAL A 177 -16.16 -6.59 2.28
C VAL A 177 -17.18 -6.74 1.15
N TRP A 178 -17.08 -7.86 0.38
CA TRP A 178 -17.97 -8.05 -0.76
C TRP A 178 -18.17 -9.53 -1.11
N LEU A 179 -19.25 -9.81 -1.84
CA LEU A 179 -19.52 -11.11 -2.43
C LEU A 179 -19.17 -11.11 -3.92
N GLU A 180 -18.70 -12.26 -4.39
CA GLU A 180 -18.58 -12.60 -5.80
C GLU A 180 -19.13 -14.02 -6.04
N SER A 181 -19.62 -14.26 -7.26
CA SER A 181 -20.00 -15.58 -7.70
C SER A 181 -19.26 -15.95 -8.99
N THR A 182 -18.89 -17.20 -9.12
CA THR A 182 -18.17 -17.75 -10.28
C THR A 182 -18.81 -19.05 -10.74
N PRO A 183 -18.56 -19.49 -11.98
CA PRO A 183 -18.82 -20.88 -12.39
C PRO A 183 -18.08 -21.87 -11.47
N LYS A 184 -18.45 -23.16 -11.52
CA LYS A 184 -17.77 -24.22 -10.74
C LYS A 184 -16.28 -24.34 -11.06
N ILE A 185 -15.93 -24.28 -12.35
CA ILE A 185 -14.56 -24.12 -12.85
C ILE A 185 -14.46 -22.67 -13.29
N TYR A 186 -13.47 -21.93 -12.82
CA TYR A 186 -13.36 -20.51 -13.05
C TYR A 186 -11.89 -20.07 -13.10
N LEU A 187 -11.63 -18.97 -13.77
CA LEU A 187 -10.32 -18.33 -13.77
C LEU A 187 -10.10 -17.65 -12.41
N GLU A 188 -9.26 -18.24 -11.58
CA GLU A 188 -9.07 -17.78 -10.21
C GLU A 188 -8.20 -16.51 -10.16
N LYS A 189 -7.12 -16.51 -10.95
CA LYS A 189 -6.11 -15.46 -10.97
C LYS A 189 -5.35 -15.49 -12.29
N VAL A 190 -4.82 -14.34 -12.69
CA VAL A 190 -3.87 -14.20 -13.79
C VAL A 190 -2.65 -13.41 -13.32
N LYS A 191 -1.44 -13.90 -13.60
CA LYS A 191 -0.23 -13.06 -13.57
C LYS A 191 0.06 -12.55 -14.99
N ILE A 192 0.19 -11.23 -15.13
CA ILE A 192 0.43 -10.52 -16.39
C ILE A 192 1.86 -9.98 -16.36
N THR A 193 2.72 -10.49 -17.24
CA THR A 193 4.14 -10.11 -17.28
C THR A 193 4.48 -9.43 -18.60
N PRO A 194 4.69 -8.11 -18.63
CA PRO A 194 5.21 -7.42 -19.79
C PRO A 194 6.67 -7.82 -20.05
N ASN A 195 6.95 -8.39 -21.21
CA ASN A 195 8.30 -8.71 -21.70
C ASN A 195 8.75 -7.56 -22.60
N TYR A 196 9.22 -6.48 -21.98
CA TYR A 196 9.46 -5.20 -22.66
C TYR A 196 10.44 -5.30 -23.82
N ASP A 197 11.56 -6.03 -23.61
CA ASP A 197 12.63 -6.16 -24.61
C ASP A 197 12.22 -7.08 -25.78
N GLU A 198 11.32 -8.02 -25.53
CA GLU A 198 10.79 -8.97 -26.51
C GLU A 198 9.51 -8.48 -27.17
N SER A 199 9.05 -7.26 -26.86
CA SER A 199 7.80 -6.68 -27.39
C SER A 199 6.62 -7.63 -27.28
N SER A 200 6.46 -8.24 -26.08
CA SER A 200 5.40 -9.21 -25.83
C SER A 200 4.85 -9.10 -24.40
N VAL A 201 3.70 -9.72 -24.17
CA VAL A 201 3.13 -9.89 -22.83
C VAL A 201 2.83 -11.37 -22.60
N SER A 202 3.16 -11.87 -21.39
CA SER A 202 2.88 -13.25 -20.99
C SER A 202 1.80 -13.29 -19.91
N PHE A 203 0.94 -14.31 -20.00
CA PHE A 203 -0.16 -14.58 -19.09
C PHE A 203 0.04 -15.95 -18.44
N LYS A 204 0.01 -16.00 -17.11
CA LYS A 204 -0.03 -17.25 -16.36
C LYS A 204 -1.39 -17.37 -15.67
N TYR A 205 -2.16 -18.35 -16.10
CA TYR A 205 -3.51 -18.60 -15.60
C TYR A 205 -3.52 -19.55 -14.40
N PHE A 206 -4.52 -19.40 -13.51
CA PHE A 206 -4.76 -20.26 -12.36
C PHE A 206 -6.25 -20.60 -12.28
N GLY A 207 -6.57 -21.86 -11.98
CA GLY A 207 -7.95 -22.34 -11.81
C GLY A 207 -8.66 -22.75 -13.11
N CYS A 208 -8.22 -22.24 -14.26
CA CYS A 208 -8.73 -22.59 -15.59
C CYS A 208 -7.61 -22.42 -16.61
N ASP A 209 -7.42 -23.39 -17.50
CA ASP A 209 -6.38 -23.37 -18.54
C ASP A 209 -6.93 -23.01 -19.92
N ASP A 210 -8.25 -23.18 -20.16
CA ASP A 210 -8.90 -22.79 -21.42
C ASP A 210 -9.36 -21.33 -21.34
N VAL A 211 -8.43 -20.42 -21.62
CA VAL A 211 -8.62 -18.96 -21.58
C VAL A 211 -8.33 -18.37 -22.94
N GLU A 212 -9.30 -17.64 -23.50
CA GLU A 212 -9.08 -16.77 -24.65
C GLU A 212 -8.85 -15.35 -24.14
N VAL A 213 -7.72 -14.74 -24.52
CA VAL A 213 -7.37 -13.37 -24.20
C VAL A 213 -7.61 -12.44 -25.39
N SER A 214 -8.32 -11.34 -25.15
CA SER A 214 -8.48 -10.24 -26.09
C SER A 214 -7.79 -9.00 -25.54
N ILE A 215 -6.89 -8.40 -26.32
CA ILE A 215 -6.10 -7.22 -25.93
C ILE A 215 -6.53 -6.04 -26.81
N TYR A 216 -6.72 -4.88 -26.21
CA TYR A 216 -7.20 -3.67 -26.87
C TYR A 216 -6.26 -2.49 -26.65
N ASP A 217 -6.13 -1.67 -27.71
CA ASP A 217 -5.57 -0.31 -27.67
C ASP A 217 -6.74 0.68 -27.79
N GLY A 218 -7.27 1.15 -26.68
CA GLY A 218 -8.56 1.83 -26.64
C GLY A 218 -9.67 0.91 -27.17
N ASP A 219 -10.42 1.35 -28.17
CA ASP A 219 -11.49 0.54 -28.78
C ASP A 219 -10.98 -0.45 -29.85
N SER A 220 -9.67 -0.44 -30.17
CA SER A 220 -9.12 -1.26 -31.24
C SER A 220 -8.63 -2.60 -30.71
N LEU A 221 -9.23 -3.72 -31.16
CA LEU A 221 -8.75 -5.06 -30.88
C LEU A 221 -7.41 -5.28 -31.62
N ILE A 222 -6.33 -5.53 -30.86
CA ILE A 222 -4.97 -5.75 -31.40
C ILE A 222 -4.56 -7.21 -31.39
N ALA A 223 -5.12 -8.02 -30.48
CA ALA A 223 -4.89 -9.46 -30.44
C ALA A 223 -6.11 -10.19 -29.83
N LYS A 224 -6.39 -11.39 -30.36
CA LYS A 224 -7.35 -12.34 -29.78
C LYS A 224 -6.79 -13.76 -29.96
N THR A 225 -6.44 -14.43 -28.87
CA THR A 225 -5.74 -15.73 -28.94
C THR A 225 -5.91 -16.53 -27.65
N LYS A 226 -5.58 -17.81 -27.70
CA LYS A 226 -5.41 -18.69 -26.52
C LYS A 226 -3.94 -18.89 -26.13
N ASP A 227 -3.01 -18.25 -26.85
CA ASP A 227 -1.60 -18.33 -26.50
C ASP A 227 -1.32 -17.61 -25.17
N THR A 228 -0.44 -18.17 -24.39
CA THR A 228 -0.02 -17.60 -23.11
C THR A 228 1.02 -16.47 -23.26
N THR A 229 1.56 -16.26 -24.45
CA THR A 229 2.46 -15.16 -24.77
C THR A 229 2.04 -14.51 -26.07
N VAL A 230 1.79 -13.21 -26.04
CA VAL A 230 1.26 -12.44 -27.17
C VAL A 230 2.26 -11.38 -27.57
N SER A 231 2.67 -11.39 -28.86
CA SER A 231 3.52 -10.34 -29.42
C SER A 231 2.72 -9.06 -29.63
N ILE A 232 3.29 -7.94 -29.23
CA ILE A 232 2.73 -6.58 -29.42
C ILE A 232 3.83 -5.72 -30.07
N PRO A 233 4.05 -5.87 -31.38
CA PRO A 233 5.01 -5.03 -32.10
C PRO A 233 4.56 -3.56 -32.03
N ASP A 234 5.51 -2.63 -31.96
CA ASP A 234 5.26 -1.19 -31.90
C ASP A 234 4.39 -0.74 -30.72
N PHE A 235 4.52 -1.44 -29.58
CA PHE A 235 3.74 -1.15 -28.38
C PHE A 235 3.98 0.26 -27.82
N LYS A 236 2.93 0.82 -27.20
CA LYS A 236 3.00 2.06 -26.41
C LYS A 236 3.49 1.73 -25.00
N SER A 237 4.58 2.38 -24.59
CA SER A 237 5.14 2.19 -23.25
C SER A 237 4.33 2.93 -22.21
N TRP A 238 4.20 2.33 -21.02
CA TRP A 238 3.78 3.03 -19.82
C TRP A 238 4.96 3.79 -19.20
N SER A 239 4.76 5.07 -18.91
CA SER A 239 5.69 5.91 -18.12
C SER A 239 4.91 6.99 -17.38
N PRO A 240 5.53 7.71 -16.42
CA PRO A 240 4.89 8.85 -15.77
C PRO A 240 4.41 9.93 -16.75
N GLU A 241 5.11 10.15 -17.85
CA GLU A 241 4.75 11.14 -18.87
C GLU A 241 3.66 10.65 -19.84
N SER A 242 3.55 9.32 -20.00
CA SER A 242 2.58 8.68 -20.89
C SER A 242 2.10 7.37 -20.25
N PRO A 243 1.14 7.43 -19.30
CA PRO A 243 0.68 6.26 -18.56
C PRO A 243 -0.30 5.40 -19.36
N PHE A 244 0.18 4.90 -20.52
CA PHE A 244 -0.64 4.11 -21.43
C PHE A 244 -0.89 2.71 -20.88
N LEU A 245 -2.16 2.30 -20.87
CA LEU A 245 -2.61 0.98 -20.45
C LEU A 245 -3.34 0.30 -21.61
N TYR A 246 -3.05 -0.98 -21.81
CA TYR A 246 -3.81 -1.86 -22.69
C TYR A 246 -4.94 -2.50 -21.91
N ASP A 247 -6.16 -2.44 -22.44
CA ASP A 247 -7.29 -3.16 -21.87
C ASP A 247 -7.23 -4.64 -22.27
N VAL A 248 -7.65 -5.50 -21.34
CA VAL A 248 -7.65 -6.96 -21.53
C VAL A 248 -8.99 -7.54 -21.11
N VAL A 249 -9.51 -8.46 -21.92
CA VAL A 249 -10.65 -9.30 -21.57
C VAL A 249 -10.23 -10.76 -21.61
N PHE A 250 -10.39 -11.47 -20.50
CA PHE A 250 -10.21 -12.90 -20.40
C PHE A 250 -11.58 -13.57 -20.50
N SER A 251 -11.80 -14.36 -21.59
CA SER A 251 -12.99 -15.20 -21.75
C SER A 251 -12.64 -16.62 -21.32
N ALA A 252 -13.20 -17.07 -20.20
CA ALA A 252 -12.88 -18.36 -19.60
C ALA A 252 -14.09 -18.96 -18.90
N CYS A 253 -14.34 -20.26 -19.09
CA CYS A 253 -15.34 -21.01 -18.32
C CYS A 253 -16.76 -20.39 -18.32
N GLY A 254 -17.14 -19.65 -19.38
CA GLY A 254 -18.43 -18.98 -19.53
C GLY A 254 -18.55 -17.63 -18.81
N GLU A 255 -17.43 -17.04 -18.34
CA GLU A 255 -17.37 -15.68 -17.82
C GLU A 255 -16.39 -14.81 -18.60
N GLU A 256 -16.59 -13.51 -18.55
CA GLU A 256 -15.64 -12.50 -19.02
C GLU A 256 -15.08 -11.72 -17.84
N ILE A 257 -13.76 -11.59 -17.79
CA ILE A 257 -13.05 -10.87 -16.75
C ILE A 257 -12.26 -9.74 -17.40
N LYS A 258 -12.54 -8.50 -16.98
CA LYS A 258 -11.84 -7.32 -17.48
C LYS A 258 -10.60 -7.03 -16.64
N SER A 259 -9.53 -6.63 -17.32
CA SER A 259 -8.24 -6.31 -16.74
C SER A 259 -7.52 -5.27 -17.59
N TYR A 260 -6.28 -4.93 -17.20
CA TYR A 260 -5.39 -4.07 -17.99
C TYR A 260 -3.94 -4.35 -17.64
N PHE A 261 -3.01 -3.91 -18.49
CA PHE A 261 -1.57 -3.89 -18.20
C PHE A 261 -0.87 -2.71 -18.88
N GLY A 262 0.32 -2.38 -18.40
CA GLY A 262 1.22 -1.40 -19.03
C GLY A 262 2.51 -2.07 -19.49
N MET A 263 2.93 -1.79 -20.72
CA MET A 263 4.24 -2.21 -21.21
C MET A 263 5.33 -1.34 -20.59
N ARG A 264 6.05 -1.89 -19.61
CA ARG A 264 7.09 -1.17 -18.88
C ARG A 264 8.17 -2.12 -18.38
N LYS A 265 9.38 -1.57 -18.12
CA LYS A 265 10.51 -2.28 -17.52
C LYS A 265 11.21 -1.39 -16.51
N PHE A 266 11.32 -1.86 -15.25
CA PHE A 266 12.18 -1.25 -14.24
C PHE A 266 13.46 -2.06 -14.10
N SER A 267 14.60 -1.38 -14.03
CA SER A 267 15.90 -2.06 -13.92
C SER A 267 16.97 -1.14 -13.32
N VAL A 268 18.15 -1.69 -13.12
CA VAL A 268 19.34 -0.98 -12.68
C VAL A 268 20.41 -1.11 -13.77
N GLY A 269 21.08 -0.02 -14.11
CA GLY A 269 22.10 -0.02 -15.14
C GLY A 269 23.12 1.10 -14.98
N ASN A 270 24.08 1.17 -15.89
CA ASN A 270 25.00 2.29 -16.02
C ASN A 270 24.43 3.31 -17.00
N ASP A 271 24.46 4.61 -16.65
CA ASP A 271 24.19 5.67 -17.59
C ASP A 271 25.35 5.82 -18.60
N GLY A 272 25.21 6.72 -19.59
CA GLY A 272 26.25 6.99 -20.58
C GLY A 272 27.59 7.50 -20.03
N LYS A 273 27.64 7.83 -18.73
CA LYS A 273 28.84 8.29 -17.99
C LYS A 273 29.40 7.20 -17.08
N GLY A 274 28.82 5.99 -17.10
CA GLY A 274 29.22 4.87 -16.24
C GLY A 274 28.69 4.93 -14.81
N VAL A 275 27.78 5.86 -14.48
CA VAL A 275 27.18 5.99 -13.15
C VAL A 275 25.99 5.05 -13.02
N LYS A 276 25.92 4.30 -11.91
CA LYS A 276 24.77 3.43 -11.62
C LYS A 276 23.49 4.25 -11.38
N ARG A 277 22.43 3.89 -12.12
CA ARG A 277 21.13 4.56 -12.10
C ARG A 277 19.98 3.58 -12.01
N LEU A 278 18.84 4.08 -11.59
CA LEU A 278 17.54 3.45 -11.86
C LEU A 278 17.16 3.70 -13.32
N PHE A 279 16.51 2.72 -13.91
CA PHE A 279 16.08 2.75 -15.32
C PHE A 279 14.58 2.50 -15.40
N LEU A 280 13.94 3.20 -16.33
CA LEU A 280 12.60 2.92 -16.82
C LEU A 280 12.68 2.75 -18.33
N ASN A 281 12.16 1.62 -18.84
CA ASN A 281 12.08 1.35 -20.27
C ASN A 281 13.46 1.48 -20.96
N ASN A 282 14.48 0.89 -20.36
CA ASN A 282 15.87 0.88 -20.81
C ASN A 282 16.56 2.27 -20.84
N LYS A 283 15.98 3.29 -20.20
CA LYS A 283 16.58 4.63 -20.12
C LYS A 283 16.82 5.00 -18.65
N PRO A 284 17.94 5.66 -18.32
CA PRO A 284 18.13 6.21 -16.98
C PRO A 284 16.97 7.12 -16.60
N TYR A 285 16.37 6.89 -15.44
CA TYR A 285 15.19 7.63 -15.01
C TYR A 285 15.28 7.99 -13.54
N PHE A 286 15.07 9.27 -13.19
CA PHE A 286 15.14 9.75 -11.82
C PHE A 286 13.78 9.59 -11.14
N HIS A 287 13.72 8.83 -10.05
CA HIS A 287 12.51 8.72 -9.25
C HIS A 287 12.46 9.87 -8.24
N ASN A 288 11.59 10.84 -8.52
CA ASN A 288 11.37 12.00 -7.67
C ASN A 288 10.09 11.80 -6.85
N GLY A 289 10.24 11.39 -5.60
CA GLY A 289 9.14 10.89 -4.82
C GLY A 289 8.85 11.63 -3.53
N VAL A 290 7.73 11.24 -2.95
CA VAL A 290 7.24 11.68 -1.66
C VAL A 290 6.73 10.48 -0.85
N LEU A 291 6.94 10.52 0.48
CA LEU A 291 6.47 9.49 1.40
C LEU A 291 4.97 9.63 1.66
N ASP A 292 4.24 8.51 1.62
CA ASP A 292 2.82 8.47 1.93
C ASP A 292 2.51 7.44 3.01
N GLN A 293 2.03 7.88 4.15
CA GLN A 293 1.59 7.03 5.27
C GLN A 293 0.21 6.42 5.03
N GLY A 294 -0.62 7.05 4.18
CA GLY A 294 -1.98 6.60 3.88
C GLY A 294 -2.96 6.71 5.06
N TYR A 295 -2.78 7.69 5.95
CA TYR A 295 -3.68 7.93 7.08
C TYR A 295 -4.60 9.13 6.84
N TYR A 296 -5.81 9.05 7.43
CA TYR A 296 -6.83 10.12 7.42
C TYR A 296 -7.27 10.43 8.85
N PRO A 297 -7.57 11.71 9.19
CA PRO A 297 -7.91 12.07 10.57
C PRO A 297 -9.21 11.46 11.06
N ASP A 298 -10.09 11.12 10.15
CA ASP A 298 -11.45 10.63 10.40
C ASP A 298 -11.67 9.14 10.08
N GLY A 299 -10.80 8.57 9.23
CA GLY A 299 -10.87 7.16 8.83
C GLY A 299 -9.67 6.29 9.26
N LEU A 300 -8.61 6.88 9.81
CA LEU A 300 -7.32 6.25 10.11
C LEU A 300 -6.70 5.62 8.84
N LEU A 301 -6.50 4.30 8.80
CA LEU A 301 -6.00 3.62 7.59
C LEU A 301 -7.06 3.53 6.48
N THR A 302 -8.33 3.63 6.81
CA THR A 302 -9.43 3.58 5.83
C THR A 302 -9.65 4.96 5.22
N PRO A 303 -9.55 5.13 3.90
CA PRO A 303 -9.89 6.41 3.27
C PRO A 303 -11.38 6.73 3.46
N PRO A 304 -11.75 8.00 3.69
CA PRO A 304 -13.15 8.39 3.87
C PRO A 304 -14.00 8.25 2.59
N ALA A 305 -13.35 8.21 1.43
CA ALA A 305 -13.92 7.93 0.11
C ALA A 305 -12.80 7.54 -0.87
N ASN A 306 -13.14 6.87 -1.97
CA ASN A 306 -12.17 6.57 -3.03
C ASN A 306 -11.58 7.85 -3.66
N ASP A 307 -12.38 8.91 -3.77
CA ASP A 307 -11.93 10.23 -4.22
C ASP A 307 -10.86 10.86 -3.31
N ALA A 308 -10.78 10.49 -2.04
CA ALA A 308 -9.73 10.95 -1.15
C ALA A 308 -8.36 10.35 -1.53
N MET A 309 -8.33 9.05 -1.86
CA MET A 309 -7.12 8.39 -2.38
C MET A 309 -6.71 8.97 -3.74
N LYS A 310 -7.67 9.15 -4.64
CA LYS A 310 -7.46 9.74 -5.95
C LYS A 310 -6.88 11.16 -5.84
N TYR A 311 -7.41 11.96 -4.92
CA TYR A 311 -6.92 13.32 -4.65
C TYR A 311 -5.44 13.33 -4.25
N ASP A 312 -5.01 12.46 -3.33
CA ASP A 312 -3.61 12.40 -2.88
C ASP A 312 -2.67 12.04 -4.06
N VAL A 313 -3.05 11.09 -4.92
CA VAL A 313 -2.29 10.71 -6.13
C VAL A 313 -2.23 11.87 -7.15
N GLU A 314 -3.37 12.50 -7.44
CA GLU A 314 -3.45 13.63 -8.39
C GLU A 314 -2.71 14.86 -7.86
N TYR A 315 -2.75 15.11 -6.55
CA TYR A 315 -1.96 16.17 -5.92
C TYR A 315 -0.46 15.96 -6.15
N VAL A 316 0.03 14.76 -5.86
CA VAL A 316 1.44 14.40 -6.05
C VAL A 316 1.87 14.61 -7.51
N LYS A 317 1.06 14.13 -8.45
CA LYS A 317 1.30 14.35 -9.90
C LYS A 317 1.34 15.83 -10.25
N SER A 318 0.33 16.58 -9.82
CA SER A 318 0.20 18.00 -10.14
C SER A 318 1.30 18.87 -9.50
N ALA A 319 1.84 18.45 -8.36
CA ALA A 319 2.97 19.10 -7.71
C ALA A 319 4.31 18.85 -8.41
N GLY A 320 4.37 17.92 -9.37
CA GLY A 320 5.55 17.61 -10.19
C GLY A 320 6.37 16.40 -9.71
N PHE A 321 5.88 15.63 -8.77
CA PHE A 321 6.46 14.33 -8.44
C PHE A 321 6.10 13.29 -9.50
N ASN A 322 6.94 12.26 -9.63
CA ASN A 322 6.66 11.11 -10.48
C ASN A 322 6.56 9.80 -9.70
N MET A 323 6.73 9.84 -8.36
CA MET A 323 6.76 8.65 -7.54
C MET A 323 6.14 8.91 -6.16
N ILE A 324 5.52 7.87 -5.59
CA ILE A 324 5.11 7.76 -4.19
C ILE A 324 5.80 6.55 -3.57
N ARG A 325 6.42 6.71 -2.39
CA ARG A 325 6.76 5.59 -1.54
C ARG A 325 5.60 5.34 -0.58
N LYS A 326 4.87 4.25 -0.79
CA LYS A 326 3.81 3.80 0.11
C LYS A 326 4.44 3.17 1.34
N HIS A 327 4.33 3.87 2.47
CA HIS A 327 5.10 3.57 3.67
C HIS A 327 4.37 2.61 4.59
N ILE A 328 4.87 1.38 4.66
CA ILE A 328 4.50 0.34 5.63
C ILE A 328 2.97 0.12 5.70
N LYS A 329 2.30 0.18 4.54
CA LYS A 329 0.86 -0.04 4.38
C LYS A 329 0.58 -0.64 3.01
N VAL A 330 -0.39 -1.56 2.93
CA VAL A 330 -0.98 -2.02 1.67
C VAL A 330 -2.32 -1.31 1.49
N GLU A 331 -2.46 -0.57 0.40
CA GLU A 331 -3.69 0.16 0.09
C GLU A 331 -4.73 -0.75 -0.59
N PRO A 332 -6.01 -0.35 -0.63
CA PRO A 332 -6.97 -0.94 -1.56
C PRO A 332 -6.45 -0.88 -2.99
N LEU A 333 -6.72 -1.93 -3.81
CA LEU A 333 -6.20 -2.01 -5.19
C LEU A 333 -6.60 -0.83 -6.08
N LEU A 334 -7.68 -0.14 -5.77
CA LEU A 334 -8.08 1.12 -6.44
C LEU A 334 -7.04 2.22 -6.30
N TRP A 335 -6.29 2.29 -5.19
CA TRP A 335 -5.23 3.28 -5.04
C TRP A 335 -4.10 3.05 -6.04
N TYR A 336 -3.68 1.79 -6.24
CA TYR A 336 -2.68 1.44 -7.26
C TYR A 336 -3.19 1.70 -8.66
N HIS A 337 -4.47 1.43 -8.93
CA HIS A 337 -5.09 1.81 -10.20
C HIS A 337 -5.02 3.32 -10.45
N TYR A 338 -5.27 4.16 -9.44
CA TYR A 338 -5.08 5.60 -9.58
C TYR A 338 -3.63 5.97 -9.88
N CYS A 339 -2.65 5.27 -9.31
CA CYS A 339 -1.24 5.44 -9.67
C CYS A 339 -0.96 5.00 -11.11
N ASP A 340 -1.52 3.87 -11.54
CA ASP A 340 -1.34 3.32 -12.90
C ASP A 340 -1.85 4.30 -13.97
N VAL A 341 -3.07 4.83 -13.81
CA VAL A 341 -3.69 5.73 -14.80
C VAL A 341 -3.14 7.15 -14.76
N ASN A 342 -2.61 7.60 -13.62
CA ASN A 342 -1.98 8.91 -13.48
C ASN A 342 -0.47 8.91 -13.78
N GLY A 343 0.15 7.75 -14.00
CA GLY A 343 1.58 7.65 -14.21
C GLY A 343 2.38 8.04 -12.96
N ILE A 344 2.04 7.48 -11.84
CA ILE A 344 2.82 7.61 -10.59
C ILE A 344 3.52 6.30 -10.31
N ILE A 345 4.84 6.32 -10.30
CA ILE A 345 5.67 5.19 -9.87
C ILE A 345 5.41 4.93 -8.38
N VAL A 346 5.37 3.66 -7.98
CA VAL A 346 5.20 3.26 -6.58
C VAL A 346 6.42 2.49 -6.09
N TRP A 347 6.94 2.90 -4.95
CA TRP A 347 7.79 2.07 -4.10
C TRP A 347 6.92 1.54 -2.97
N GLN A 348 6.80 0.23 -2.89
CA GLN A 348 5.91 -0.44 -1.92
C GLN A 348 6.72 -1.03 -0.78
N ASP A 349 6.44 -0.57 0.44
CA ASP A 349 7.02 -1.15 1.65
C ASP A 349 6.24 -2.39 2.10
N MET A 350 6.95 -3.41 2.59
CA MET A 350 6.39 -4.50 3.36
C MET A 350 6.04 -4.04 4.78
N ILE A 351 5.16 -4.77 5.45
CA ILE A 351 4.65 -4.36 6.75
C ILE A 351 5.58 -4.83 7.86
N ASN A 352 6.15 -3.91 8.61
CA ASN A 352 6.98 -4.25 9.75
C ASN A 352 6.16 -4.75 10.94
N GLY A 353 6.80 -5.55 11.78
CA GLY A 353 6.25 -6.11 13.02
C GLY A 353 7.38 -6.40 14.00
N GLY A 354 7.21 -7.37 14.87
CA GLY A 354 8.17 -7.71 15.92
C GLY A 354 7.81 -7.07 17.26
N GLY A 355 8.57 -7.36 18.31
CA GLY A 355 8.34 -6.82 19.63
C GLY A 355 8.65 -5.33 19.77
N LYS A 356 8.68 -4.83 21.00
CA LYS A 356 8.98 -3.41 21.29
C LYS A 356 10.42 -3.07 20.88
N TYR A 357 10.60 -2.15 19.94
CA TYR A 357 11.91 -1.73 19.44
C TYR A 357 12.73 -1.01 20.51
N GLY A 358 14.04 -1.33 20.57
CA GLY A 358 14.99 -0.64 21.43
C GLY A 358 15.60 0.59 20.74
N LEU A 359 16.15 1.50 21.54
CA LEU A 359 16.84 2.69 21.04
C LEU A 359 18.07 2.34 20.21
N GLU A 360 18.72 1.19 20.48
CA GLU A 360 19.92 0.73 19.77
C GLU A 360 19.71 0.63 18.27
N ILE A 361 18.53 0.23 17.80
CA ILE A 361 18.22 0.12 16.37
C ILE A 361 18.26 1.48 15.67
N SER A 362 17.79 2.53 16.35
CA SER A 362 17.70 3.87 15.79
C SER A 362 18.95 4.73 16.02
N VAL A 363 19.73 4.47 17.07
CA VAL A 363 20.89 5.31 17.47
C VAL A 363 22.20 4.81 16.86
N ILE A 364 22.42 3.50 16.85
CA ILE A 364 23.68 2.89 16.35
C ILE A 364 23.98 3.26 14.88
N PRO A 365 23.01 3.35 13.95
CA PRO A 365 23.30 3.78 12.57
C PRO A 365 23.95 5.15 12.44
N PHE A 366 23.70 6.09 13.37
CA PHE A 366 24.38 7.39 13.37
C PHE A 366 25.88 7.29 13.68
N LEU A 367 26.34 6.16 14.23
CA LEU A 367 27.76 5.84 14.43
C LEU A 367 28.36 5.09 13.22
N ASN A 368 27.64 4.95 12.11
CA ASN A 368 27.99 4.15 10.93
C ASN A 368 28.25 2.66 11.25
N ILE A 369 27.56 2.11 12.23
CA ILE A 369 27.63 0.71 12.62
C ILE A 369 26.38 0.00 12.10
N THR A 370 26.58 -1.10 11.37
CA THR A 370 25.53 -2.00 10.92
C THR A 370 25.41 -3.16 11.91
N LEU A 371 24.19 -3.37 12.45
CA LEU A 371 23.88 -4.52 13.29
C LEU A 371 23.51 -5.70 12.39
N ASN A 372 23.93 -6.91 12.79
CA ASN A 372 23.57 -8.13 12.04
C ASN A 372 22.13 -8.55 12.34
N ASP A 373 21.31 -8.64 11.32
CA ASP A 373 19.88 -8.92 11.41
C ASP A 373 19.52 -10.40 11.68
N ASN A 374 20.53 -11.29 11.69
CA ASN A 374 20.40 -12.65 12.24
C ASN A 374 20.32 -12.66 13.78
N ASN A 375 20.62 -11.55 14.43
CA ASN A 375 20.41 -11.38 15.86
C ASN A 375 18.96 -10.97 16.15
N TYR A 376 18.07 -11.95 16.15
CA TYR A 376 16.63 -11.74 16.33
C TYR A 376 16.28 -11.04 17.64
N SER A 377 17.08 -11.18 18.70
CA SER A 377 16.82 -10.52 19.98
C SER A 377 17.02 -9.01 19.89
N THR A 378 18.04 -8.55 19.18
CA THR A 378 18.31 -7.15 18.93
C THR A 378 17.16 -6.50 18.13
N PHE A 379 16.75 -7.14 17.05
CA PHE A 379 15.66 -6.64 16.18
C PHE A 379 14.25 -7.00 16.65
N LYS A 380 14.11 -7.61 17.87
CA LYS A 380 12.82 -7.96 18.47
C LYS A 380 11.97 -8.92 17.62
N ARG A 381 12.66 -9.88 16.98
CA ARG A 381 12.08 -10.92 16.11
C ARG A 381 12.33 -12.34 16.61
N THR A 382 12.46 -12.55 17.92
CA THR A 382 12.64 -13.88 18.52
C THR A 382 11.44 -14.79 18.32
N ASP A 383 10.24 -14.24 18.18
CA ASP A 383 9.02 -14.98 17.91
C ASP A 383 9.04 -15.64 16.53
N LYS A 384 8.89 -16.98 16.50
CA LYS A 384 8.95 -17.77 15.26
C LYS A 384 7.69 -17.60 14.42
N GLU A 385 6.52 -17.55 15.06
CA GLU A 385 5.23 -17.39 14.35
C GLU A 385 5.19 -16.04 13.63
N GLY A 386 5.60 -14.95 14.28
CA GLY A 386 5.67 -13.64 13.66
C GLY A 386 6.66 -13.55 12.49
N ARG A 387 7.78 -14.33 12.52
CA ARG A 387 8.67 -14.42 11.34
C ARG A 387 8.05 -15.20 10.18
N LEU A 388 7.33 -16.30 10.47
CA LEU A 388 6.65 -17.08 9.44
C LEU A 388 5.51 -16.28 8.81
N LEU A 389 4.72 -15.57 9.63
CA LEU A 389 3.65 -14.70 9.15
C LEU A 389 4.18 -13.58 8.25
N TYR A 390 5.32 -12.96 8.58
CA TYR A 390 5.95 -11.96 7.72
C TYR A 390 6.26 -12.50 6.31
N TYR A 391 6.80 -13.71 6.21
CA TYR A 391 7.06 -14.33 4.90
C TYR A 391 5.77 -14.65 4.13
N GLN A 392 4.74 -15.14 4.83
CA GLN A 392 3.43 -15.38 4.23
C GLN A 392 2.83 -14.07 3.70
N GLU A 393 2.78 -13.00 4.52
CA GLU A 393 2.29 -11.69 4.10
C GLU A 393 3.10 -11.09 2.94
N LEU A 394 4.43 -11.29 2.93
CA LEU A 394 5.28 -10.88 1.81
C LEU A 394 4.85 -11.56 0.50
N GLU A 395 4.63 -12.88 0.51
CA GLU A 395 4.14 -13.63 -0.65
C GLU A 395 2.76 -13.14 -1.09
N GLU A 396 1.83 -12.94 -0.16
CA GLU A 396 0.48 -12.46 -0.42
C GLU A 396 0.46 -11.03 -0.99
N ILE A 397 1.30 -10.13 -0.46
CA ILE A 397 1.43 -8.75 -0.97
C ILE A 397 1.96 -8.75 -2.40
N VAL A 398 3.06 -9.47 -2.66
CA VAL A 398 3.60 -9.56 -4.01
C VAL A 398 2.60 -10.18 -4.98
N ASP A 399 1.92 -11.23 -4.56
CA ASP A 399 0.92 -11.91 -5.40
C ASP A 399 -0.27 -11.00 -5.75
N SER A 400 -0.79 -10.27 -4.78
CA SER A 400 -1.92 -9.36 -4.98
C SER A 400 -1.58 -8.13 -5.84
N LEU A 401 -0.33 -7.64 -5.75
CA LEU A 401 0.12 -6.41 -6.41
C LEU A 401 0.96 -6.66 -7.67
N TYR A 402 1.22 -7.92 -8.05
CA TYR A 402 2.10 -8.28 -9.16
C TYR A 402 1.70 -7.58 -10.48
N ASN A 403 0.40 -7.51 -10.75
CA ASN A 403 -0.10 -6.94 -12.01
C ASN A 403 -0.08 -5.40 -12.07
N CYS A 404 0.20 -4.69 -10.96
CA CYS A 404 0.20 -3.22 -10.94
C CYS A 404 1.40 -2.67 -11.73
N PRO A 405 1.20 -2.00 -12.88
CA PRO A 405 2.29 -1.44 -13.68
C PRO A 405 3.12 -0.40 -12.92
N CYS A 406 2.49 0.38 -12.04
CA CYS A 406 3.14 1.46 -11.30
C CYS A 406 4.23 1.01 -10.33
N ILE A 407 4.18 -0.23 -9.81
CA ILE A 407 5.15 -0.69 -8.82
C ILE A 407 6.50 -0.92 -9.47
N ALA A 408 7.50 -0.18 -9.01
CA ALA A 408 8.88 -0.23 -9.48
C ALA A 408 9.84 -0.91 -8.50
N LEU A 409 9.55 -0.80 -7.19
CA LEU A 409 10.47 -1.24 -6.15
C LEU A 409 9.72 -1.79 -4.94
N TRP A 410 10.21 -2.91 -4.41
CA TRP A 410 9.80 -3.50 -3.15
C TRP A 410 10.78 -3.12 -2.06
N THR A 411 10.30 -2.53 -0.95
CA THR A 411 11.11 -2.29 0.27
C THR A 411 10.77 -3.31 1.32
N LEU A 412 11.76 -4.14 1.73
CA LEU A 412 11.49 -5.25 2.65
C LEU A 412 11.43 -4.81 4.11
N PHE A 413 12.38 -3.98 4.53
CA PHE A 413 12.45 -3.46 5.90
C PHE A 413 12.74 -1.96 5.90
N ASN A 414 12.12 -1.25 6.83
CA ASN A 414 12.35 0.16 7.08
C ASN A 414 13.09 0.35 8.41
N GLU A 415 14.21 1.09 8.37
CA GLU A 415 14.96 1.57 9.55
C GLU A 415 15.29 0.48 10.58
N GLY A 416 15.42 -0.77 10.14
CA GLY A 416 15.72 -1.90 11.00
C GLY A 416 14.58 -2.32 11.93
N TRP A 417 13.39 -1.72 11.82
CA TRP A 417 12.27 -2.05 12.70
C TRP A 417 11.74 -3.45 12.43
N GLY A 418 12.08 -4.36 13.36
CA GLY A 418 11.74 -5.76 13.22
C GLY A 418 12.39 -6.45 12.03
N GLN A 419 13.53 -5.93 11.55
CA GLN A 419 14.32 -6.54 10.48
C GLN A 419 14.90 -7.88 10.91
N PHE A 420 14.92 -8.83 10.00
CA PHE A 420 15.54 -10.14 10.19
C PHE A 420 15.78 -10.80 8.84
N ASP A 421 16.87 -11.59 8.74
CA ASP A 421 17.18 -12.41 7.55
C ASP A 421 16.94 -11.68 6.21
N SER A 422 17.26 -10.37 6.11
CA SER A 422 16.92 -9.54 4.94
C SER A 422 17.49 -10.08 3.64
N ALA A 423 18.65 -10.74 3.67
CA ALA A 423 19.22 -11.40 2.51
C ALA A 423 18.35 -12.57 2.02
N LYS A 424 17.74 -13.34 2.93
CA LYS A 424 16.81 -14.43 2.58
C LYS A 424 15.48 -13.87 2.06
N ALA A 425 14.97 -12.80 2.68
CA ALA A 425 13.77 -12.11 2.20
C ALA A 425 13.98 -11.54 0.79
N TYR A 426 15.17 -11.01 0.48
CA TYR A 426 15.56 -10.59 -0.87
C TYR A 426 15.47 -11.74 -1.88
N ASP A 427 16.04 -12.91 -1.56
CA ASP A 427 15.98 -14.07 -2.45
C ASP A 427 14.55 -14.55 -2.70
N LEU A 428 13.73 -14.57 -1.64
CA LEU A 428 12.33 -14.94 -1.76
C LEU A 428 11.58 -13.99 -2.71
N ILE A 429 11.72 -12.67 -2.50
CA ILE A 429 10.98 -11.72 -3.34
C ILE A 429 11.44 -11.76 -4.79
N LYS A 430 12.74 -11.94 -5.06
CA LYS A 430 13.26 -12.13 -6.42
C LYS A 430 12.76 -13.42 -7.09
N SER A 431 12.46 -14.45 -6.31
CA SER A 431 11.85 -15.68 -6.84
C SER A 431 10.35 -15.53 -7.16
N LEU A 432 9.66 -14.60 -6.50
CA LEU A 432 8.25 -14.29 -6.72
C LEU A 432 8.05 -13.26 -7.84
N ASP A 433 8.96 -12.30 -7.91
CA ASP A 433 8.94 -11.18 -8.84
C ASP A 433 10.37 -10.68 -9.14
N ASP A 434 10.91 -11.07 -10.27
CA ASP A 434 12.22 -10.63 -10.79
C ASP A 434 12.15 -9.36 -11.65
N THR A 435 10.94 -8.85 -11.90
CA THR A 435 10.68 -7.69 -12.78
C THR A 435 10.78 -6.35 -12.08
N ARG A 436 10.97 -6.33 -10.75
CA ARG A 436 11.08 -5.11 -9.93
C ARG A 436 12.41 -5.05 -9.19
N ILE A 437 12.76 -3.83 -8.80
CA ILE A 437 13.92 -3.51 -7.99
C ILE A 437 13.61 -3.85 -6.53
N VAL A 438 14.61 -4.21 -5.74
CA VAL A 438 14.45 -4.55 -4.32
C VAL A 438 15.38 -3.70 -3.45
N ASP A 439 14.80 -2.97 -2.50
CA ASP A 439 15.48 -2.33 -1.36
C ASP A 439 15.28 -3.21 -0.11
N SER A 440 16.28 -3.98 0.24
CA SER A 440 16.15 -4.95 1.34
C SER A 440 16.17 -4.31 2.73
N SER A 441 16.74 -3.11 2.87
CA SER A 441 16.92 -2.43 4.18
C SER A 441 16.97 -0.94 3.99
N SER A 442 15.79 -0.30 3.90
CA SER A 442 15.70 1.13 3.67
C SER A 442 16.24 1.92 4.85
N GLY A 443 17.22 2.77 4.57
CA GLY A 443 17.84 3.67 5.52
C GLY A 443 19.03 3.08 6.28
N TRP A 444 18.82 2.01 7.05
CA TRP A 444 19.79 1.47 8.01
C TRP A 444 19.99 -0.03 7.91
N HIS A 445 21.07 -0.54 8.48
CA HIS A 445 21.36 -1.97 8.67
C HIS A 445 21.31 -2.80 7.37
N ASP A 446 21.89 -2.26 6.26
CA ASP A 446 22.02 -2.99 5.01
C ASP A 446 23.01 -4.17 5.18
N MET A 447 22.53 -5.38 4.88
CA MET A 447 23.34 -6.62 4.88
C MET A 447 24.06 -6.86 3.54
N GLY A 448 24.08 -5.88 2.65
CA GLY A 448 24.79 -5.92 1.36
C GLY A 448 24.00 -6.54 0.20
N LYS A 449 22.87 -7.20 0.47
CA LYS A 449 22.03 -7.84 -0.55
C LYS A 449 20.80 -6.99 -0.86
N SER A 450 20.97 -5.96 -1.70
CA SER A 450 19.97 -5.00 -2.15
C SER A 450 20.32 -4.54 -3.55
N ASP A 451 19.36 -4.13 -4.37
CA ASP A 451 19.61 -3.58 -5.69
C ASP A 451 20.05 -2.10 -5.64
N VAL A 452 19.87 -1.43 -4.50
CA VAL A 452 20.17 0.00 -4.31
C VAL A 452 20.98 0.24 -3.03
N ILE A 453 21.66 1.39 -2.95
CA ILE A 453 22.21 1.94 -1.69
C ILE A 453 21.17 2.94 -1.19
N SER A 454 20.43 2.56 -0.14
CA SER A 454 19.29 3.31 0.40
C SER A 454 19.68 4.03 1.68
N LYS A 455 19.36 5.34 1.79
CA LYS A 455 19.73 6.16 2.95
C LYS A 455 18.57 7.05 3.42
N HIS A 456 18.44 7.21 4.74
CA HIS A 456 17.60 8.19 5.42
C HIS A 456 18.48 9.29 6.01
N ILE A 457 18.28 10.54 5.58
CA ILE A 457 19.12 11.67 6.01
C ILE A 457 18.26 12.89 6.34
N TYR A 458 18.08 13.17 7.64
CA TYR A 458 17.31 14.31 8.12
C TYR A 458 18.17 15.43 8.72
N PHE A 459 19.30 15.09 9.37
CA PHE A 459 20.08 16.03 10.19
C PHE A 459 21.47 16.35 9.64
N THR A 460 22.09 15.42 8.92
CA THR A 460 23.46 15.55 8.40
C THR A 460 23.47 16.07 6.97
N PRO A 461 24.60 16.61 6.48
CA PRO A 461 24.73 16.95 5.06
C PRO A 461 24.55 15.72 4.18
N ILE A 462 23.71 15.83 3.16
CA ILE A 462 23.54 14.80 2.15
C ILE A 462 24.77 14.79 1.24
N LYS A 463 25.45 13.64 1.19
CA LYS A 463 26.60 13.41 0.31
C LYS A 463 26.41 12.06 -0.38
N VAL A 464 26.24 12.09 -1.67
CA VAL A 464 26.16 10.90 -2.51
C VAL A 464 27.56 10.34 -2.72
N LYS A 465 27.67 9.01 -2.66
CA LYS A 465 28.88 8.29 -3.06
C LYS A 465 28.47 7.34 -4.17
N SER A 466 28.92 7.61 -5.39
CA SER A 466 28.79 6.66 -6.49
C SER A 466 29.46 5.33 -6.13
N GLY A 467 28.82 4.22 -6.50
CA GLY A 467 29.27 2.86 -6.18
C GLY A 467 28.81 1.87 -7.26
N ASP A 468 28.78 0.62 -6.89
CA ASP A 468 28.35 -0.50 -7.74
C ASP A 468 26.82 -0.64 -7.85
N LYS A 469 26.08 0.16 -7.08
CA LYS A 469 24.60 0.23 -7.07
C LYS A 469 24.11 1.67 -7.13
N PRO A 470 22.88 1.94 -7.63
CA PRO A 470 22.27 3.27 -7.57
C PRO A 470 22.16 3.76 -6.14
N TYR A 471 22.53 5.02 -5.91
CA TYR A 471 22.32 5.68 -4.62
C TYR A 471 20.93 6.32 -4.59
N VAL A 472 20.15 5.98 -3.58
CA VAL A 472 18.80 6.52 -3.39
C VAL A 472 18.66 7.13 -1.98
N LEU A 473 18.03 8.28 -1.93
CA LEU A 473 17.68 8.97 -0.68
C LEU A 473 16.23 8.63 -0.37
N SER A 474 16.03 7.48 0.27
CA SER A 474 14.73 6.88 0.50
C SER A 474 13.89 7.58 1.56
N GLU A 475 14.49 8.46 2.37
CA GLU A 475 13.79 9.45 3.19
C GLU A 475 14.68 10.66 3.48
N PHE A 476 14.11 11.87 3.41
CA PHE A 476 14.78 13.12 3.80
C PHE A 476 13.77 14.25 3.99
N GLY A 477 14.24 15.35 4.54
CA GLY A 477 13.45 16.59 4.68
C GLY A 477 12.76 16.72 6.03
N GLY A 478 11.50 16.30 6.10
CA GLY A 478 10.73 16.34 7.36
C GLY A 478 10.55 17.74 7.95
N LEU A 479 10.36 18.77 7.10
CA LEU A 479 10.22 20.17 7.50
C LEU A 479 8.84 20.40 8.09
N GLY A 480 8.76 20.61 9.40
CA GLY A 480 7.51 20.74 10.15
C GLY A 480 6.98 22.17 10.24
N PHE A 481 5.68 22.32 10.05
CA PHE A 481 4.95 23.57 10.26
C PHE A 481 3.53 23.29 10.76
N LYS A 482 3.22 23.79 11.97
CA LYS A 482 1.89 23.64 12.59
C LYS A 482 0.94 24.71 12.09
N ILE A 483 -0.21 24.31 11.55
CA ILE A 483 -1.28 25.24 11.12
C ILE A 483 -2.46 25.09 12.07
N LYS A 484 -2.76 26.16 12.79
CA LYS A 484 -3.86 26.20 13.77
C LYS A 484 -5.19 25.87 13.09
N GLY A 485 -5.96 24.95 13.69
CA GLY A 485 -7.26 24.51 13.20
C GLY A 485 -7.19 23.30 12.25
N HIS A 486 -6.00 22.93 11.76
CA HIS A 486 -5.77 21.82 10.82
C HIS A 486 -4.85 20.75 11.39
N THR A 487 -4.78 20.61 12.71
CA THR A 487 -3.97 19.60 13.41
C THR A 487 -4.86 18.65 14.21
N PHE A 488 -4.42 17.41 14.34
CA PHE A 488 -5.12 16.37 15.10
C PHE A 488 -5.21 16.70 16.59
N ASN A 489 -4.13 17.31 17.15
CA ASN A 489 -4.04 17.77 18.54
C ASN A 489 -3.00 18.91 18.66
N ASP A 490 -2.66 19.29 19.91
CA ASP A 490 -1.72 20.36 20.17
C ASP A 490 -0.24 19.96 20.13
N LYS A 491 0.06 18.66 20.06
CA LYS A 491 1.45 18.17 19.96
C LYS A 491 2.01 18.42 18.57
N MET A 492 3.33 18.49 18.48
CA MET A 492 4.04 18.65 17.23
C MET A 492 5.32 17.83 17.23
N PHE A 493 5.50 17.04 16.20
CA PHE A 493 6.75 16.40 15.83
C PHE A 493 7.17 16.86 14.42
N GLY A 494 8.47 17.06 14.22
CA GLY A 494 9.09 17.38 12.94
C GLY A 494 10.59 17.56 13.14
N TYR A 495 11.39 17.23 12.13
CA TYR A 495 12.86 17.25 12.23
C TYR A 495 13.42 18.68 12.28
N LYS A 496 12.79 19.62 11.56
CA LYS A 496 13.04 21.07 11.64
C LYS A 496 11.72 21.81 11.61
N VAL A 497 11.53 22.75 12.52
CA VAL A 497 10.26 23.46 12.72
C VAL A 497 10.32 24.86 12.13
N PHE A 498 9.26 25.25 11.45
CA PHE A 498 9.02 26.57 10.86
C PHE A 498 7.74 27.18 11.40
N PHE A 499 7.61 28.52 11.30
CA PHE A 499 6.51 29.26 11.91
C PHE A 499 5.74 30.12 10.89
N SER A 500 6.05 29.99 9.59
CA SER A 500 5.33 30.68 8.50
C SER A 500 5.50 29.93 7.17
N PHE A 501 4.50 30.07 6.29
CA PHE A 501 4.54 29.56 4.92
C PHE A 501 5.80 29.99 4.17
N ASN A 502 6.14 31.29 4.26
CA ASN A 502 7.32 31.85 3.57
C ASN A 502 8.64 31.24 4.07
N SER A 503 8.81 31.06 5.39
CA SER A 503 10.04 30.46 5.94
C SER A 503 10.14 28.97 5.56
N LEU A 504 9.04 28.23 5.59
CA LEU A 504 8.99 26.84 5.16
C LEU A 504 9.32 26.71 3.67
N THR A 505 8.64 27.47 2.80
CA THR A 505 8.85 27.46 1.34
C THR A 505 10.31 27.81 0.99
N LYS A 506 10.90 28.82 1.63
CA LYS A 506 12.32 29.17 1.43
C LYS A 506 13.26 28.06 1.87
N ALA A 507 12.99 27.39 2.99
CA ALA A 507 13.78 26.27 3.47
C ALA A 507 13.68 25.06 2.54
N TYR A 508 12.48 24.74 2.07
CA TYR A 508 12.21 23.68 1.09
C TYR A 508 12.98 23.93 -0.21
N LYS A 509 12.82 25.13 -0.79
CA LYS A 509 13.55 25.53 -2.00
C LYS A 509 15.05 25.41 -1.82
N ARG A 510 15.60 25.91 -0.70
CA ARG A 510 17.04 25.82 -0.40
C ARG A 510 17.51 24.37 -0.30
N LEU A 511 16.73 23.48 0.32
CA LEU A 511 17.05 22.05 0.45
C LEU A 511 17.22 21.42 -0.92
N PHE A 512 16.29 21.65 -1.84
CA PHE A 512 16.38 21.08 -3.19
C PHE A 512 17.48 21.74 -4.02
N GLU A 513 17.50 23.06 -4.13
CA GLU A 513 18.42 23.78 -5.02
C GLU A 513 19.88 23.68 -4.59
N LYS A 514 20.15 23.68 -3.28
CA LYS A 514 21.52 23.70 -2.76
C LYS A 514 22.04 22.33 -2.32
N THR A 515 21.16 21.36 -2.11
CA THR A 515 21.56 20.05 -1.59
C THR A 515 21.20 18.91 -2.54
N ILE A 516 19.94 18.80 -2.98
CA ILE A 516 19.48 17.64 -3.75
C ILE A 516 19.93 17.71 -5.22
N ILE A 517 19.56 18.79 -5.92
CA ILE A 517 19.84 18.94 -7.37
C ILE A 517 21.32 18.77 -7.69
N PRO A 518 22.26 19.37 -6.92
CA PRO A 518 23.69 19.16 -7.17
C PRO A 518 24.14 17.69 -7.09
N GLN A 519 23.50 16.87 -6.21
CA GLN A 519 23.89 15.47 -6.01
C GLN A 519 23.40 14.53 -7.15
N ILE A 520 22.48 14.98 -7.99
CA ILE A 520 21.98 14.17 -9.12
C ILE A 520 23.13 13.82 -10.06
N LYS A 521 23.99 14.79 -10.39
CA LYS A 521 25.18 14.55 -11.23
C LYS A 521 26.19 13.61 -10.56
N ASP A 522 26.24 13.56 -9.24
CA ASP A 522 27.19 12.77 -8.44
C ASP A 522 26.71 11.33 -8.20
N GLY A 523 25.53 10.94 -8.75
CA GLY A 523 25.03 9.57 -8.68
C GLY A 523 23.68 9.38 -7.96
N LEU A 524 23.09 10.45 -7.40
CA LEU A 524 21.75 10.34 -6.82
C LEU A 524 20.73 9.95 -7.90
N SER A 525 19.98 8.85 -7.65
CA SER A 525 19.06 8.26 -8.63
C SER A 525 17.60 8.36 -8.21
N ALA A 526 17.34 8.61 -6.94
CA ALA A 526 16.00 8.84 -6.43
C ALA A 526 16.00 9.66 -5.13
N THR A 527 14.87 10.31 -4.88
CA THR A 527 14.60 11.02 -3.63
C THR A 527 13.18 10.75 -3.15
N VAL A 528 12.98 10.65 -1.83
CA VAL A 528 11.66 10.55 -1.19
C VAL A 528 11.56 11.60 -0.10
N TYR A 529 10.84 12.67 -0.38
CA TYR A 529 10.59 13.73 0.62
C TYR A 529 9.56 13.28 1.65
N THR A 530 9.81 13.49 2.93
CA THR A 530 8.92 13.19 4.04
C THR A 530 8.12 14.43 4.42
N GLN A 531 6.78 14.55 4.13
CA GLN A 531 5.88 13.58 3.51
C GLN A 531 4.71 14.29 2.81
N ILE A 532 3.72 13.54 2.21
CA ILE A 532 2.56 14.15 1.52
C ILE A 532 1.72 14.96 2.49
N THR A 533 1.23 14.34 3.57
CA THR A 533 0.32 14.95 4.54
C THR A 533 0.89 14.90 5.94
N ASP A 534 0.46 15.82 6.79
CA ASP A 534 0.59 15.65 8.23
C ASP A 534 -0.13 14.35 8.65
N VAL A 535 0.37 13.71 9.70
CA VAL A 535 -0.29 12.56 10.34
C VAL A 535 -0.19 12.72 11.86
N GLU A 536 -1.31 12.91 12.52
CA GLU A 536 -1.44 13.06 13.97
C GLU A 536 -0.48 14.10 14.59
N ASP A 537 0.58 13.67 15.30
CA ASP A 537 1.58 14.57 15.91
C ASP A 537 2.68 14.97 14.90
N GLU A 538 2.83 14.25 13.79
CA GLU A 538 3.86 14.44 12.78
C GLU A 538 3.43 15.50 11.76
N LEU A 539 3.89 16.75 11.94
CA LEU A 539 3.43 17.92 11.19
C LEU A 539 4.44 18.37 10.12
N ASN A 540 4.96 17.44 9.33
CA ASN A 540 5.95 17.66 8.27
C ASN A 540 5.43 17.38 6.85
N GLY A 541 4.10 17.25 6.70
CA GLY A 541 3.45 17.08 5.41
C GLY A 541 3.54 18.32 4.52
N LEU A 542 3.42 18.13 3.21
CA LEU A 542 3.18 19.19 2.23
C LEU A 542 1.75 19.73 2.34
N LEU A 543 0.82 18.86 2.74
CA LEU A 543 -0.57 19.17 3.06
C LEU A 543 -0.84 19.00 4.56
N THR A 544 -1.83 19.70 5.08
CA THR A 544 -2.40 19.43 6.40
C THR A 544 -3.08 18.06 6.43
N TYR A 545 -3.29 17.50 7.63
CA TYR A 545 -3.86 16.15 7.81
C TYR A 545 -5.27 15.99 7.20
N ASP A 546 -6.06 17.06 7.16
CA ASP A 546 -7.37 17.11 6.50
C ASP A 546 -7.32 17.44 4.99
N ARG A 547 -6.11 17.62 4.42
CA ARG A 547 -5.85 17.98 3.02
C ARG A 547 -6.40 19.35 2.61
N GLU A 548 -6.80 20.19 3.55
CA GLU A 548 -7.39 21.51 3.23
C GLU A 548 -6.34 22.58 2.91
N ILE A 549 -5.16 22.52 3.55
CA ILE A 549 -4.13 23.57 3.40
C ILE A 549 -2.84 22.97 2.83
N GLN A 550 -2.39 23.57 1.75
CA GLN A 550 -1.05 23.32 1.22
C GLN A 550 -0.02 24.21 1.95
N LYS A 551 1.04 23.58 2.48
CA LYS A 551 2.01 24.25 3.37
C LYS A 551 3.23 24.85 2.65
N VAL A 552 3.58 24.30 1.49
CA VAL A 552 4.65 24.82 0.62
C VAL A 552 4.02 25.41 -0.62
N ASP A 553 4.49 26.58 -1.06
CA ASP A 553 3.97 27.23 -2.26
C ASP A 553 4.03 26.32 -3.49
N PHE A 554 2.90 26.17 -4.19
CA PHE A 554 2.71 25.18 -5.27
C PHE A 554 3.56 25.47 -6.50
N ASP A 555 3.65 26.75 -6.89
CA ASP A 555 4.47 27.16 -8.03
C ASP A 555 5.96 26.93 -7.75
N THR A 556 6.36 27.08 -6.48
CA THR A 556 7.72 26.75 -6.04
C THR A 556 7.99 25.24 -6.15
N LEU A 557 7.04 24.37 -5.76
CA LEU A 557 7.17 22.93 -5.93
C LEU A 557 7.39 22.58 -7.40
N LYS A 558 6.51 23.03 -8.30
CA LYS A 558 6.61 22.77 -9.75
C LYS A 558 7.96 23.19 -10.32
N LYS A 559 8.38 24.42 -10.07
CA LYS A 559 9.66 24.96 -10.56
C LYS A 559 10.89 24.18 -10.05
N ILE A 560 10.82 23.62 -8.84
CA ILE A 560 11.87 22.75 -8.33
C ILE A 560 11.88 21.45 -9.11
N TYR A 561 10.73 20.80 -9.28
CA TYR A 561 10.67 19.47 -9.85
C TYR A 561 10.89 19.40 -11.35
N GLU A 562 10.66 20.48 -12.10
CA GLU A 562 11.15 20.63 -13.48
C GLU A 562 12.68 20.43 -13.61
N ARG A 563 13.43 20.66 -12.52
CA ARG A 563 14.90 20.55 -12.44
C ARG A 563 15.39 19.28 -11.76
N VAL A 564 14.51 18.53 -11.08
CA VAL A 564 14.85 17.29 -10.37
C VAL A 564 14.70 16.12 -11.34
N LYS A 565 15.64 16.04 -12.28
CA LYS A 565 15.70 15.00 -13.32
C LYS A 565 17.16 14.76 -13.73
N LEU A 566 17.41 13.64 -14.38
CA LEU A 566 18.69 13.41 -15.04
C LEU A 566 18.79 14.37 -16.24
N ASN A 567 19.92 15.04 -16.37
CA ASN A 567 20.22 15.79 -17.57
C ASN A 567 20.88 14.84 -18.59
N ASP A 568 20.46 14.91 -19.81
CA ASP A 568 21.01 14.18 -20.95
C ASP A 568 22.53 14.35 -21.10
#